data_8b447a0f296a9381a2ce1c51eaf932bd
#
_entry.id   8b447a0f296a9381a2ce1c51eaf932bd
#
_cell.length_a   1.000
_cell.length_b   1.000
_cell.length_c   1.000
_cell.angle_alpha   90.00
_cell.angle_beta   90.00
_cell.angle_gamma   90.00
#
_symmetry.space_group_name_H-M   'P 1'
#
loop_
_entity.id
_entity.type
_entity.pdbx_description
1 polymer ?
#
loop_
_entity_poly.entity_id
_entity_poly.type
_entity_poly.pdbx_seq_one_letter_code
_entity_poly.pdbx_strand_id
1 'polypeptide(L)'
;PQGAVVGTTSLRRRMQLLKYRPDFIIKNLRGNVNTRIRKLKDGEFDAIILASAGINRLDLSSEVTYFAPISKEIMIPSSGQAALGIEIVDNEEIERIVSVLNDEDAIMETTIERDFIRILEGGCQVPIGVNAQIDGEQITVKTILGLPDGSQMITQALIGKKEDYKLLGKQLAQKV
;
A
#
# COMPACT_ATOMS: atom_id res chain seq x y z
N PRO A 1 4.42 18.20 15.05
CA PRO A 1 3.71 19.35 15.64
C PRO A 1 2.24 19.38 15.22
N GLN A 2 1.44 20.20 15.89
CA GLN A 2 0.06 20.43 15.49
C GLN A 2 0.05 21.25 14.19
N GLY A 3 -0.87 20.89 13.25
CA GLY A 3 -0.94 21.54 11.94
C GLY A 3 0.23 21.24 11.01
N ALA A 4 0.97 20.15 11.25
CA ALA A 4 2.13 19.80 10.42
C ALA A 4 1.74 19.58 8.95
N VAL A 5 2.59 20.08 8.05
CA VAL A 5 2.43 19.93 6.60
C VAL A 5 3.00 18.57 6.17
N VAL A 6 2.11 17.67 5.71
CA VAL A 6 2.50 16.32 5.32
C VAL A 6 2.35 16.13 3.81
N GLY A 7 3.43 15.71 3.14
CA GLY A 7 3.49 15.52 1.70
C GLY A 7 3.04 14.14 1.23
N THR A 8 1.94 14.08 0.48
CA THR A 8 1.52 12.88 -0.27
C THR A 8 0.51 13.24 -1.37
N THR A 9 0.58 12.57 -2.53
CA THR A 9 -0.45 12.63 -3.59
C THR A 9 -1.43 11.47 -3.52
N SER A 10 -1.17 10.47 -2.67
CA SER A 10 -2.02 9.29 -2.53
C SER A 10 -3.26 9.62 -1.71
N LEU A 11 -4.45 9.54 -2.33
CA LEU A 11 -5.73 9.73 -1.64
C LEU A 11 -5.92 8.72 -0.50
N ARG A 12 -5.49 7.48 -0.70
CA ARG A 12 -5.49 6.44 0.34
C ARG A 12 -4.67 6.83 1.57
N ARG A 13 -3.45 7.37 1.37
CA ARG A 13 -2.60 7.82 2.47
C ARG A 13 -3.19 9.05 3.15
N ARG A 14 -3.67 10.02 2.34
CA ARG A 14 -4.34 11.22 2.86
C ARG A 14 -5.51 10.86 3.77
N MET A 15 -6.43 10.03 3.30
CA MET A 15 -7.59 9.57 4.05
C MET A 15 -7.20 8.99 5.42
N GLN A 16 -6.24 8.07 5.45
CA GLN A 16 -5.82 7.40 6.67
C GLN A 16 -5.04 8.33 7.62
N LEU A 17 -4.23 9.23 7.09
CA LEU A 17 -3.54 10.26 7.88
C LEU A 17 -4.53 11.19 8.57
N LEU A 18 -5.54 11.68 7.84
CA LEU A 18 -6.55 12.60 8.38
C LEU A 18 -7.47 11.91 9.40
N LYS A 19 -7.73 10.61 9.25
CA LYS A 19 -8.39 9.82 10.31
C LYS A 19 -7.57 9.80 11.60
N TYR A 20 -6.26 9.58 11.49
CA TYR A 20 -5.35 9.45 12.64
C TYR A 20 -5.02 10.82 13.27
N ARG A 21 -4.79 11.82 12.44
CA ARG A 21 -4.43 13.19 12.82
C ARG A 21 -5.19 14.20 11.94
N PRO A 22 -6.41 14.57 12.31
CA PRO A 22 -7.25 15.52 11.54
C PRO A 22 -6.65 16.92 11.39
N ASP A 23 -5.70 17.27 12.23
CA ASP A 23 -5.01 18.54 12.22
C ASP A 23 -3.92 18.65 11.15
N PHE A 24 -3.53 17.55 10.47
CA PHE A 24 -2.52 17.61 9.43
C PHE A 24 -2.97 18.40 8.20
N ILE A 25 -2.06 19.19 7.65
CA ILE A 25 -2.23 19.88 6.38
C ILE A 25 -1.60 19.04 5.29
N ILE A 26 -2.43 18.30 4.53
CA ILE A 26 -1.94 17.42 3.47
C ILE A 26 -1.71 18.20 2.19
N LYS A 27 -0.48 18.22 1.70
CA LYS A 27 -0.09 18.82 0.42
C LYS A 27 0.38 17.78 -0.60
N ASN A 28 0.16 18.07 -1.87
CA ASN A 28 0.59 17.19 -2.96
C ASN A 28 2.12 17.15 -3.06
N LEU A 29 2.66 15.93 -3.08
CA LEU A 29 4.09 15.65 -3.24
C LEU A 29 4.32 14.79 -4.47
N ARG A 30 4.95 15.35 -5.50
CA ARG A 30 5.29 14.67 -6.76
C ARG A 30 6.80 14.61 -6.97
N GLY A 31 7.22 13.67 -7.81
CA GLY A 31 8.61 13.40 -8.18
C GLY A 31 9.02 11.97 -7.82
N ASN A 32 10.23 11.59 -8.18
CA ASN A 32 10.85 10.34 -7.71
C ASN A 32 11.26 10.45 -6.22
N VAL A 33 11.77 9.37 -5.63
CA VAL A 33 12.12 9.32 -4.21
C VAL A 33 13.12 10.42 -3.83
N ASN A 34 14.18 10.57 -4.62
CA ASN A 34 15.24 11.58 -4.35
C ASN A 34 14.66 13.01 -4.41
N THR A 35 13.82 13.30 -5.39
CA THR A 35 13.16 14.61 -5.48
C THR A 35 12.27 14.90 -4.26
N ARG A 36 11.54 13.88 -3.77
CA ARG A 36 10.68 14.03 -2.60
C ARG A 36 11.48 14.25 -1.32
N ILE A 37 12.60 13.54 -1.14
CA ILE A 37 13.50 13.73 -0.01
C ILE A 37 14.13 15.13 -0.07
N ARG A 38 14.55 15.60 -1.24
CA ARG A 38 15.08 16.95 -1.39
C ARG A 38 14.07 18.00 -0.94
N LYS A 39 12.80 17.91 -1.37
CA LYS A 39 11.74 18.83 -0.95
C LYS A 39 11.49 18.83 0.55
N LEU A 40 11.64 17.67 1.22
CA LEU A 40 11.61 17.59 2.67
C LEU A 40 12.79 18.35 3.28
N LYS A 41 14.01 18.14 2.77
CA LYS A 41 15.22 18.85 3.23
C LYS A 41 15.14 20.37 3.01
N ASP A 42 14.51 20.79 1.91
CA ASP A 42 14.28 22.20 1.56
C ASP A 42 13.18 22.87 2.43
N GLY A 43 12.54 22.11 3.33
CA GLY A 43 11.53 22.63 4.25
C GLY A 43 10.16 22.89 3.64
N GLU A 44 9.88 22.35 2.43
CA GLU A 44 8.53 22.45 1.82
C GLU A 44 7.48 21.66 2.62
N PHE A 45 7.91 20.67 3.42
CA PHE A 45 7.08 19.77 4.21
C PHE A 45 7.74 19.50 5.57
N ASP A 46 6.92 19.34 6.61
CA ASP A 46 7.38 18.86 7.93
C ASP A 46 7.61 17.34 7.92
N ALA A 47 6.83 16.60 7.09
CA ALA A 47 6.96 15.16 6.88
C ALA A 47 6.50 14.76 5.49
N ILE A 48 6.99 13.62 4.99
CA ILE A 48 6.53 13.00 3.73
C ILE A 48 6.27 11.52 3.92
N ILE A 49 5.31 10.97 3.16
CA ILE A 49 5.00 9.53 3.23
C ILE A 49 5.51 8.83 1.98
N LEU A 50 6.42 7.90 2.19
CA LEU A 50 7.02 7.07 1.14
C LEU A 50 6.78 5.57 1.42
N ALA A 51 7.01 4.73 0.40
CA ALA A 51 7.07 3.28 0.60
C ALA A 51 8.43 2.91 1.18
N SER A 52 8.45 2.21 2.32
CA SER A 52 9.70 1.78 2.99
C SER A 52 10.59 0.96 2.06
N ALA A 53 10.00 0.09 1.22
CA ALA A 53 10.74 -0.69 0.23
C ALA A 53 11.59 0.18 -0.72
N GLY A 54 11.08 1.36 -1.12
CA GLY A 54 11.83 2.29 -1.97
C GLY A 54 13.02 2.94 -1.23
N ILE A 55 12.83 3.30 0.04
CA ILE A 55 13.89 3.85 0.88
C ILE A 55 14.98 2.81 1.12
N ASN A 56 14.59 1.59 1.49
CA ASN A 56 15.53 0.51 1.79
C ASN A 56 16.35 0.09 0.54
N ARG A 57 15.69 -0.03 -0.63
CA ARG A 57 16.37 -0.42 -1.88
C ARG A 57 17.40 0.60 -2.36
N LEU A 58 17.14 1.87 -2.11
CA LEU A 58 18.02 2.96 -2.53
C LEU A 58 19.00 3.39 -1.44
N ASP A 59 18.98 2.70 -0.29
CA ASP A 59 19.79 3.02 0.91
C ASP A 59 19.72 4.50 1.32
N LEU A 60 18.50 5.05 1.29
CA LEU A 60 18.25 6.47 1.53
C LEU A 60 17.85 6.80 2.98
N SER A 61 17.90 5.84 3.88
CA SER A 61 17.57 6.06 5.31
C SER A 61 18.46 7.08 5.98
N SER A 62 19.75 7.11 5.61
CA SER A 62 20.75 8.08 6.10
C SER A 62 20.56 9.50 5.54
N GLU A 63 19.79 9.65 4.46
CA GLU A 63 19.53 10.93 3.80
C GLU A 63 18.51 11.81 4.53
N VAL A 64 17.84 11.27 5.55
CA VAL A 64 16.82 11.97 6.33
C VAL A 64 17.18 11.95 7.81
N THR A 65 16.87 13.03 8.53
CA THR A 65 17.14 13.15 9.97
C THR A 65 16.34 12.16 10.80
N TYR A 66 15.13 11.84 10.35
CA TYR A 66 14.23 10.93 11.04
C TYR A 66 13.44 10.07 10.04
N PHE A 67 13.46 8.77 10.26
CA PHE A 67 12.72 7.77 9.49
C PHE A 67 11.97 6.83 10.44
N ALA A 68 10.65 6.75 10.29
CA ALA A 68 9.80 5.89 11.09
C ALA A 68 8.89 5.03 10.19
N PRO A 69 8.99 3.71 10.24
CA PRO A 69 8.00 2.83 9.61
C PRO A 69 6.62 3.03 10.24
N ILE A 70 5.60 3.17 9.40
CA ILE A 70 4.19 3.20 9.84
C ILE A 70 3.65 1.77 9.78
N SER A 71 3.09 1.29 10.88
CA SER A 71 2.53 -0.07 10.93
C SER A 71 1.30 -0.22 10.02
N LYS A 72 1.02 -1.46 9.59
CA LYS A 72 -0.13 -1.77 8.74
C LYS A 72 -1.48 -1.58 9.47
N GLU A 73 -1.48 -1.53 10.80
CA GLU A 73 -2.65 -1.20 11.63
C GLU A 73 -3.04 0.28 11.51
N ILE A 74 -2.05 1.15 11.34
CA ILE A 74 -2.26 2.59 11.18
C ILE A 74 -2.52 2.94 9.71
N MET A 75 -1.78 2.30 8.79
CA MET A 75 -1.87 2.61 7.36
C MET A 75 -1.89 1.34 6.51
N ILE A 76 -3.09 0.89 6.15
CA ILE A 76 -3.27 -0.23 5.22
C ILE A 76 -2.71 0.18 3.85
N PRO A 77 -1.80 -0.63 3.26
CA PRO A 77 -1.13 -0.30 2.00
C PRO A 77 -2.08 -0.38 0.78
N SER A 78 -1.56 -0.02 -0.38
CA SER A 78 -2.21 -0.32 -1.67
C SER A 78 -2.02 -1.77 -2.03
N SER A 79 -2.88 -2.31 -2.87
CA SER A 79 -2.69 -3.63 -3.47
C SER A 79 -1.29 -3.76 -4.10
N GLY A 80 -0.63 -4.89 -3.84
CA GLY A 80 0.71 -5.19 -4.35
C GLY A 80 1.83 -4.32 -3.78
N GLN A 81 1.62 -3.60 -2.69
CA GLN A 81 2.67 -2.75 -2.10
C GLN A 81 3.87 -3.59 -1.69
N ALA A 82 5.04 -3.25 -2.25
CA ALA A 82 6.34 -3.92 -2.09
C ALA A 82 6.51 -5.24 -2.86
N ALA A 83 5.49 -5.78 -3.49
CA ALA A 83 5.66 -6.88 -4.44
C ALA A 83 6.38 -6.39 -5.71
N LEU A 84 7.27 -7.22 -6.25
CA LEU A 84 7.91 -7.01 -7.55
C LEU A 84 7.16 -7.81 -8.61
N GLY A 85 6.71 -7.13 -9.65
CA GLY A 85 6.21 -7.77 -10.87
C GLY A 85 7.33 -7.80 -11.92
N ILE A 86 7.55 -8.95 -12.52
CA ILE A 86 8.45 -9.12 -13.66
C ILE A 86 7.57 -9.27 -14.89
N GLU A 87 7.68 -8.32 -15.82
CA GLU A 87 7.01 -8.39 -17.12
C GLU A 87 7.94 -9.08 -18.12
N ILE A 88 7.41 -10.07 -18.81
CA ILE A 88 8.13 -10.85 -19.84
C ILE A 88 7.33 -10.86 -21.14
N VAL A 89 7.99 -11.15 -22.25
CA VAL A 89 7.31 -11.52 -23.49
C VAL A 89 6.66 -12.90 -23.33
N ASP A 90 5.55 -13.13 -24.03
CA ASP A 90 4.86 -14.42 -24.06
C ASP A 90 5.74 -15.49 -24.74
N ASN A 91 6.53 -16.18 -23.92
CA ASN A 91 7.49 -17.18 -24.35
C ASN A 91 7.73 -18.19 -23.22
N GLU A 92 7.48 -19.47 -23.50
CA GLU A 92 7.55 -20.57 -22.52
C GLU A 92 8.97 -20.75 -21.92
N GLU A 93 10.02 -20.54 -22.71
CA GLU A 93 11.40 -20.68 -22.22
C GLU A 93 11.74 -19.58 -21.22
N ILE A 94 11.35 -18.34 -21.54
CA ILE A 94 11.56 -17.19 -20.63
C ILE A 94 10.71 -17.37 -19.38
N GLU A 95 9.46 -17.80 -19.50
CA GLU A 95 8.59 -18.08 -18.36
C GLU A 95 9.20 -19.12 -17.42
N ARG A 96 9.73 -20.23 -17.98
CA ARG A 96 10.42 -21.26 -17.19
C ARG A 96 11.65 -20.71 -16.46
N ILE A 97 12.43 -19.84 -17.09
CA ILE A 97 13.62 -19.23 -16.47
C ILE A 97 13.21 -18.30 -15.32
N VAL A 98 12.18 -17.48 -15.52
CA VAL A 98 11.75 -16.47 -14.56
C VAL A 98 10.93 -17.06 -13.43
N SER A 99 10.23 -18.19 -13.67
CA SER A 99 9.36 -18.83 -12.67
C SER A 99 10.08 -19.22 -11.36
N VAL A 100 11.38 -19.45 -11.39
CA VAL A 100 12.19 -19.74 -10.20
C VAL A 100 12.26 -18.56 -9.22
N LEU A 101 11.88 -17.36 -9.66
CA LEU A 101 11.81 -16.15 -8.82
C LEU A 101 10.44 -15.96 -8.19
N ASN A 102 9.49 -16.83 -8.49
CA ASN A 102 8.14 -16.75 -7.91
C ASN A 102 8.18 -17.05 -6.42
N ASP A 103 7.54 -16.18 -5.65
CA ASP A 103 7.24 -16.38 -4.24
C ASP A 103 5.74 -16.72 -4.13
N GLU A 104 5.43 -17.95 -3.71
CA GLU A 104 4.06 -18.46 -3.66
C GLU A 104 3.16 -17.63 -2.74
N ASP A 105 3.67 -17.21 -1.59
CA ASP A 105 2.92 -16.41 -0.63
C ASP A 105 2.63 -15.02 -1.21
N ALA A 106 3.62 -14.39 -1.84
CA ALA A 106 3.44 -13.10 -2.52
C ALA A 106 2.43 -13.19 -3.69
N ILE A 107 2.41 -14.30 -4.43
CA ILE A 107 1.43 -14.55 -5.50
C ILE A 107 0.03 -14.62 -4.90
N MET A 108 -0.18 -15.39 -3.83
CA MET A 108 -1.48 -15.54 -3.18
C MET A 108 -1.96 -14.20 -2.59
N GLU A 109 -1.12 -13.52 -1.82
CA GLU A 109 -1.42 -12.21 -1.22
C GLU A 109 -1.82 -11.18 -2.28
N THR A 110 -1.00 -11.04 -3.33
CA THR A 110 -1.28 -10.07 -4.40
C THR A 110 -2.50 -10.45 -5.24
N THR A 111 -2.79 -11.74 -5.41
CA THR A 111 -4.01 -12.22 -6.10
C THR A 111 -5.25 -11.79 -5.32
N ILE A 112 -5.30 -12.04 -4.01
CA ILE A 112 -6.40 -11.63 -3.14
C ILE A 112 -6.64 -10.12 -3.22
N GLU A 113 -5.57 -9.35 -3.09
CA GLU A 113 -5.63 -7.89 -3.09
C GLU A 113 -6.10 -7.32 -4.43
N ARG A 114 -5.60 -7.87 -5.55
CA ARG A 114 -6.01 -7.46 -6.90
C ARG A 114 -7.46 -7.83 -7.19
N ASP A 115 -7.91 -9.02 -6.79
CA ASP A 115 -9.29 -9.44 -6.98
C ASP A 115 -10.26 -8.55 -6.21
N PHE A 116 -9.91 -8.17 -4.96
CA PHE A 116 -10.67 -7.21 -4.18
C PHE A 116 -10.80 -5.86 -4.90
N ILE A 117 -9.69 -5.27 -5.36
CA ILE A 117 -9.69 -3.98 -6.06
C ILE A 117 -10.47 -4.06 -7.38
N ARG A 118 -10.32 -5.17 -8.14
CA ARG A 118 -11.01 -5.37 -9.41
C ARG A 118 -12.53 -5.40 -9.25
N ILE A 119 -13.02 -6.09 -8.21
CA ILE A 119 -14.47 -6.21 -7.96
C ILE A 119 -15.08 -4.87 -7.56
N LEU A 120 -14.35 -4.06 -6.79
CA LEU A 120 -14.80 -2.72 -6.42
C LEU A 120 -14.59 -1.68 -7.52
N GLU A 121 -14.10 -2.08 -8.70
CA GLU A 121 -13.72 -1.16 -9.78
C GLU A 121 -12.78 -0.03 -9.31
N GLY A 122 -12.00 -0.35 -8.27
CA GLY A 122 -11.08 0.60 -7.64
C GLY A 122 -9.86 0.86 -8.51
N GLY A 123 -9.59 2.13 -8.81
CA GLY A 123 -8.38 2.58 -9.48
C GLY A 123 -7.41 3.28 -8.52
N CYS A 124 -6.24 3.69 -9.03
CA CYS A 124 -5.22 4.41 -8.23
C CYS A 124 -5.72 5.74 -7.63
N GLN A 125 -6.84 6.25 -8.12
CA GLN A 125 -7.46 7.50 -7.66
C GLN A 125 -8.55 7.29 -6.59
N VAL A 126 -8.87 6.05 -6.26
CA VAL A 126 -9.85 5.75 -5.20
C VAL A 126 -9.10 5.53 -3.89
N PRO A 127 -9.56 6.11 -2.76
CA PRO A 127 -8.89 5.97 -1.48
C PRO A 127 -9.19 4.59 -0.85
N ILE A 128 -8.65 3.53 -1.44
CA ILE A 128 -8.77 2.15 -0.99
C ILE A 128 -7.42 1.62 -0.56
N GLY A 129 -7.35 0.99 0.62
CA GLY A 129 -6.25 0.16 1.08
C GLY A 129 -6.70 -1.28 1.21
N VAL A 130 -5.83 -2.21 0.84
CA VAL A 130 -6.03 -3.64 1.06
C VAL A 130 -4.69 -4.31 1.30
N ASN A 131 -4.65 -5.22 2.25
CA ASN A 131 -3.47 -6.03 2.54
C ASN A 131 -3.89 -7.44 2.94
N ALA A 132 -3.39 -8.41 2.22
CA ALA A 132 -3.39 -9.80 2.62
C ALA A 132 -2.08 -10.12 3.32
N GLN A 133 -2.12 -10.99 4.31
CA GLN A 133 -0.95 -11.47 5.04
C GLN A 133 -1.15 -12.94 5.38
N ILE A 134 -0.19 -13.76 4.95
CA ILE A 134 -0.13 -15.19 5.24
C ILE A 134 0.66 -15.43 6.52
N ASP A 135 0.10 -16.27 7.39
CA ASP A 135 0.77 -16.78 8.60
C ASP A 135 0.44 -18.28 8.70
N GLY A 136 1.40 -19.11 8.32
CA GLY A 136 1.19 -20.55 8.17
C GLY A 136 0.08 -20.89 7.18
N GLU A 137 -0.96 -21.59 7.62
CA GLU A 137 -2.12 -21.96 6.80
C GLU A 137 -3.25 -20.93 6.81
N GLN A 138 -3.08 -19.83 7.54
CA GLN A 138 -4.10 -18.80 7.68
C GLN A 138 -3.74 -17.55 6.88
N ILE A 139 -4.74 -16.93 6.30
CA ILE A 139 -4.63 -15.64 5.61
C ILE A 139 -5.53 -14.64 6.31
N THR A 140 -4.95 -13.52 6.73
CA THR A 140 -5.70 -12.35 7.19
C THR A 140 -5.72 -11.30 6.09
N VAL A 141 -6.93 -10.87 5.68
CA VAL A 141 -7.10 -9.79 4.70
C VAL A 141 -7.77 -8.60 5.39
N LYS A 142 -7.13 -7.43 5.33
CA LYS A 142 -7.67 -6.18 5.88
C LYS A 142 -7.89 -5.18 4.78
N THR A 143 -8.98 -4.42 4.84
CA THR A 143 -9.25 -3.34 3.90
C THR A 143 -9.75 -2.08 4.60
N ILE A 144 -9.51 -0.95 3.96
CA ILE A 144 -10.03 0.34 4.33
C ILE A 144 -10.40 1.12 3.08
N LEU A 145 -11.57 1.72 3.09
CA LEU A 145 -12.02 2.63 2.03
C LEU A 145 -12.81 3.79 2.67
N GLY A 146 -12.93 4.90 1.96
CA GLY A 146 -13.63 6.06 2.48
C GLY A 146 -13.41 7.30 1.60
N LEU A 147 -13.80 8.47 2.09
CA LEU A 147 -13.59 9.72 1.37
C LEU A 147 -12.16 10.28 1.58
N PRO A 148 -11.64 11.04 0.61
CA PRO A 148 -10.27 11.58 0.70
C PRO A 148 -10.02 12.52 1.88
N ASP A 149 -11.06 13.06 2.49
CA ASP A 149 -10.99 13.92 3.67
C ASP A 149 -10.91 13.14 4.99
N GLY A 150 -10.93 11.80 4.93
CA GLY A 150 -10.90 10.92 6.10
C GLY A 150 -12.26 10.69 6.75
N SER A 151 -13.34 11.14 6.12
CA SER A 151 -14.72 10.86 6.57
C SER A 151 -15.29 9.59 5.92
N GLN A 152 -16.44 9.12 6.43
CA GLN A 152 -17.19 7.97 5.90
C GLN A 152 -16.31 6.74 5.61
N MET A 153 -15.47 6.37 6.56
CA MET A 153 -14.53 5.27 6.39
C MET A 153 -15.16 3.92 6.79
N ILE A 154 -14.97 2.95 5.92
CA ILE A 154 -15.30 1.54 6.18
C ILE A 154 -13.98 0.78 6.33
N THR A 155 -13.88 -0.01 7.39
CA THR A 155 -12.76 -0.93 7.63
C THR A 155 -13.33 -2.32 7.82
N GLN A 156 -12.83 -3.29 7.09
CA GLN A 156 -13.23 -4.69 7.18
C GLN A 156 -12.01 -5.59 7.26
N ALA A 157 -12.21 -6.75 7.87
CA ALA A 157 -11.24 -7.83 7.89
C ALA A 157 -11.91 -9.17 7.62
N LEU A 158 -11.16 -10.07 7.01
CA LEU A 158 -11.53 -11.44 6.75
C LEU A 158 -10.36 -12.35 7.09
N ILE A 159 -10.66 -13.46 7.75
CA ILE A 159 -9.69 -14.54 7.98
C ILE A 159 -10.16 -15.74 7.18
N GLY A 160 -9.25 -16.35 6.44
CA GLY A 160 -9.50 -17.53 5.64
C GLY A 160 -8.32 -18.49 5.64
N LYS A 161 -8.47 -19.61 4.96
CA LYS A 161 -7.41 -20.59 4.79
C LYS A 161 -6.62 -20.34 3.50
N LYS A 162 -5.37 -20.77 3.48
CA LYS A 162 -4.48 -20.66 2.33
C LYS A 162 -5.05 -21.39 1.09
N GLU A 163 -5.70 -22.52 1.27
CA GLU A 163 -6.35 -23.28 0.19
C GLU A 163 -7.47 -22.52 -0.52
N ASP A 164 -8.13 -21.56 0.18
CA ASP A 164 -9.26 -20.77 -0.33
C ASP A 164 -8.85 -19.39 -0.86
N TYR A 165 -7.56 -19.11 -1.02
CA TYR A 165 -7.06 -17.76 -1.31
C TYR A 165 -7.75 -17.07 -2.49
N LYS A 166 -8.11 -17.82 -3.56
CA LYS A 166 -8.81 -17.29 -4.75
C LYS A 166 -10.20 -16.73 -4.47
N LEU A 167 -10.80 -17.06 -3.34
CA LEU A 167 -12.14 -16.62 -2.96
C LEU A 167 -12.13 -15.41 -2.02
N LEU A 168 -11.04 -15.22 -1.26
CA LEU A 168 -10.98 -14.25 -0.16
C LEU A 168 -11.16 -12.80 -0.63
N GLY A 169 -10.56 -12.42 -1.75
CA GLY A 169 -10.72 -11.08 -2.33
C GLY A 169 -12.19 -10.76 -2.66
N LYS A 170 -12.88 -11.70 -3.29
CA LYS A 170 -14.31 -11.59 -3.61
C LYS A 170 -15.19 -11.54 -2.36
N GLN A 171 -14.92 -12.43 -1.40
CA GLN A 171 -15.69 -12.48 -0.15
C GLN A 171 -15.54 -11.18 0.66
N LEU A 172 -14.35 -10.59 0.69
CA LEU A 172 -14.13 -9.32 1.36
C LEU A 172 -14.83 -8.16 0.64
N ALA A 173 -14.82 -8.15 -0.69
CA ALA A 173 -15.51 -7.12 -1.49
C ALA A 173 -17.04 -7.12 -1.28
N GLN A 174 -17.63 -8.27 -0.95
CA GLN A 174 -19.06 -8.37 -0.65
C GLN A 174 -19.45 -7.83 0.74
N LYS A 175 -18.45 -7.51 1.60
CA LYS A 175 -18.66 -6.98 2.96
C LYS A 175 -18.56 -5.46 3.05
N VAL A 176 -18.21 -4.81 1.96
CA VAL A 176 -18.04 -3.35 1.86
C VAL A 176 -18.93 -2.77 0.77
#